data_ec1c1edbe68677e5c63ae94dc4264838
#
_entry.id   ec1c1edbe68677e5c63ae94dc4264838
#
_cell.length_a   1.000
_cell.length_b   1.000
_cell.length_c   1.000
_cell.angle_alpha   90.00
_cell.angle_beta   90.00
_cell.angle_gamma   90.00
#
_symmetry.space_group_name_H-M   'P 1'
#
loop_
_entity.id
_entity.type
_entity.pdbx_description
1 polymer ?
#
loop_
_entity_poly.entity_id
_entity_poly.type
_entity_poly.pdbx_seq_one_letter_code
_entity_poly.pdbx_strand_id
1 'polypeptide(L)'
;MRILFTGGSGKAGRHVVPYLMGRGHTVRNADLAPLDLPGVNNLKIDLTDAGQVFSTMQAYAHFGEQEAGTGMQTFDAVVHFAAMARILIVPDVETYRINVLSTYNVIDAALRMGIKKIIFASSETVYGICFWDGPKAPAYLPIDEEHPTLPQDTYAMSKVANEAA
;
A
#
# COMPACT_ATOMS: atom_id res chain seq x y z
N MET A 1 -14.20 -11.38 1.84
CA MET A 1 -12.75 -11.50 2.04
C MET A 1 -12.34 -10.64 3.22
N ARG A 2 -11.33 -11.09 3.95
CA ARG A 2 -10.64 -10.32 4.99
C ARG A 2 -9.44 -9.62 4.34
N ILE A 3 -9.43 -8.31 4.31
CA ILE A 3 -8.44 -7.50 3.59
C ILE A 3 -7.65 -6.67 4.59
N LEU A 4 -6.33 -6.80 4.57
CA LEU A 4 -5.46 -5.83 5.19
C LEU A 4 -5.22 -4.69 4.19
N PHE A 5 -5.65 -3.49 4.55
CA PHE A 5 -5.47 -2.30 3.72
C PHE A 5 -4.47 -1.36 4.39
N THR A 6 -3.38 -1.05 3.74
CA THR A 6 -2.44 -0.06 4.24
C THR A 6 -2.59 1.26 3.49
N GLY A 7 -2.46 2.37 4.20
CA GLY A 7 -2.68 3.69 3.61
C GLY A 7 -4.16 4.04 3.38
N GLY A 8 -5.07 3.41 4.12
CA GLY A 8 -6.51 3.66 4.00
C GLY A 8 -6.93 5.07 4.39
N SER A 9 -6.16 5.73 5.24
CA SER A 9 -6.41 7.14 5.63
C SER A 9 -5.93 8.14 4.59
N GLY A 10 -5.19 7.67 3.59
CA GLY A 10 -4.71 8.47 2.47
C GLY A 10 -5.79 8.83 1.45
N LYS A 11 -5.38 9.64 0.46
CA LYS A 11 -6.29 10.21 -0.55
C LYS A 11 -7.08 9.15 -1.33
N ALA A 12 -6.43 8.11 -1.82
CA ALA A 12 -7.09 7.01 -2.53
C ALA A 12 -7.80 6.05 -1.57
N GLY A 13 -7.20 5.75 -0.40
CA GLY A 13 -7.74 4.82 0.58
C GLY A 13 -9.12 5.22 1.08
N ARG A 14 -9.36 6.51 1.30
CA ARG A 14 -10.67 7.05 1.74
C ARG A 14 -11.83 6.76 0.79
N HIS A 15 -11.54 6.44 -0.47
CA HIS A 15 -12.54 6.04 -1.47
C HIS A 15 -12.60 4.52 -1.63
N VAL A 16 -11.46 3.85 -1.60
CA VAL A 16 -11.38 2.41 -1.85
C VAL A 16 -11.86 1.59 -0.65
N VAL A 17 -11.51 2.00 0.58
CA VAL A 17 -11.93 1.27 1.79
C VAL A 17 -13.45 1.18 1.92
N PRO A 18 -14.23 2.29 1.86
CA PRO A 18 -15.69 2.20 1.93
C PRO A 18 -16.29 1.41 0.76
N TYR A 19 -15.72 1.47 -0.43
CA TYR A 19 -16.16 0.66 -1.57
C TYR A 19 -16.00 -0.83 -1.28
N LEU A 20 -14.85 -1.27 -0.76
CA LEU A 20 -14.61 -2.66 -0.41
C LEU A 20 -15.56 -3.14 0.71
N MET A 21 -15.77 -2.32 1.74
CA MET A 21 -16.71 -2.63 2.81
C MET A 21 -18.16 -2.75 2.28
N GLY A 22 -18.56 -1.85 1.39
CA GLY A 22 -19.87 -1.91 0.72
C GLY A 22 -20.07 -3.14 -0.17
N ARG A 23 -18.98 -3.80 -0.59
CA ARG A 23 -18.99 -5.09 -1.29
C ARG A 23 -18.99 -6.31 -0.35
N GLY A 24 -19.13 -6.09 0.96
CA GLY A 24 -19.17 -7.15 1.96
C GLY A 24 -17.80 -7.70 2.36
N HIS A 25 -16.72 -6.95 2.14
CA HIS A 25 -15.40 -7.33 2.64
C HIS A 25 -15.16 -6.77 4.04
N THR A 26 -14.49 -7.55 4.88
CA THR A 26 -13.97 -7.07 6.17
C THR A 26 -12.63 -6.42 5.92
N VAL A 27 -12.53 -5.12 6.22
CA VAL A 27 -11.29 -4.35 5.99
C VAL A 27 -10.68 -3.94 7.32
N ARG A 28 -9.40 -4.24 7.51
CA ARG A 28 -8.58 -3.64 8.55
C ARG A 28 -7.69 -2.58 7.95
N ASN A 29 -7.83 -1.34 8.38
CA ASN A 29 -6.97 -0.24 7.97
C ASN A 29 -5.71 -0.21 8.83
N ALA A 30 -4.55 -0.31 8.22
CA ALA A 30 -3.23 -0.20 8.85
C ALA A 30 -2.53 1.07 8.32
N ASP A 31 -2.41 2.10 9.16
CA ASP A 31 -1.90 3.41 8.76
C ASP A 31 -1.28 4.13 9.98
N LEU A 32 -0.53 5.19 9.73
CA LEU A 32 -0.04 6.09 10.79
C LEU A 32 -1.17 6.89 11.45
N ALA A 33 -2.25 7.15 10.72
CA ALA A 33 -3.43 7.86 11.19
C ALA A 33 -4.70 7.00 11.01
N PRO A 34 -5.71 7.15 11.86
CA PRO A 34 -6.97 6.45 11.67
C PRO A 34 -7.74 6.98 10.46
N LEU A 35 -8.47 6.11 9.79
CA LEU A 35 -9.52 6.48 8.85
C LEU A 35 -10.82 6.72 9.63
N ASP A 36 -11.33 7.93 9.54
CA ASP A 36 -12.63 8.28 10.13
C ASP A 36 -13.77 7.77 9.23
N LEU A 37 -14.11 6.50 9.43
CA LEU A 37 -15.19 5.81 8.71
C LEU A 37 -15.87 4.83 9.67
N PRO A 38 -17.20 4.92 9.85
CA PRO A 38 -17.95 3.98 10.69
C PRO A 38 -17.75 2.52 10.27
N GLY A 39 -17.48 1.66 11.24
CA GLY A 39 -17.32 0.21 11.01
C GLY A 39 -15.95 -0.21 10.48
N VAL A 40 -15.04 0.71 10.17
CA VAL A 40 -13.66 0.34 9.82
C VAL A 40 -12.84 0.06 11.07
N ASN A 41 -12.04 -0.99 11.03
CA ASN A 41 -11.10 -1.32 12.09
C ASN A 41 -9.74 -0.70 11.78
N ASN A 42 -9.33 0.27 12.59
CA ASN A 42 -8.05 0.97 12.45
C ASN A 42 -6.96 0.34 13.32
N LEU A 43 -5.78 0.20 12.77
CA LEU A 43 -4.57 -0.12 13.48
C LEU A 43 -3.50 0.91 13.14
N LYS A 44 -2.95 1.56 14.18
CA LYS A 44 -1.82 2.47 14.00
C LYS A 44 -0.54 1.67 13.88
N ILE A 45 0.19 1.85 12.78
CA ILE A 45 1.38 1.07 12.46
C ILE A 45 2.39 1.90 11.67
N ASP A 46 3.67 1.70 11.93
CA ASP A 46 4.77 2.10 11.06
C ASP A 46 5.17 0.91 10.18
N LEU A 47 4.92 1.02 8.87
CA LEU A 47 5.21 -0.04 7.91
C LEU A 47 6.71 -0.20 7.61
N THR A 48 7.55 0.73 8.06
CA THR A 48 9.01 0.58 7.98
C THR A 48 9.57 -0.33 9.08
N ASP A 49 8.76 -0.65 10.07
CA ASP A 49 9.06 -1.62 11.12
C ASP A 49 8.51 -3.00 10.75
N ALA A 50 9.38 -3.91 10.37
CA ALA A 50 9.01 -5.28 9.98
C ALA A 50 8.29 -6.05 11.10
N GLY A 51 8.64 -5.83 12.36
CA GLY A 51 8.00 -6.48 13.51
C GLY A 51 6.53 -6.07 13.64
N GLN A 52 6.23 -4.78 13.46
CA GLN A 52 4.86 -4.28 13.46
C GLN A 52 4.06 -4.86 12.29
N VAL A 53 4.67 -4.94 11.09
CA VAL A 53 4.00 -5.50 9.90
C VAL A 53 3.67 -6.98 10.11
N PHE A 54 4.60 -7.79 10.58
CA PHE A 54 4.37 -9.20 10.88
C PHE A 54 3.28 -9.38 11.95
N SER A 55 3.35 -8.63 13.05
CA SER A 55 2.35 -8.66 14.11
C SER A 55 0.95 -8.31 13.59
N THR A 56 0.87 -7.33 12.69
CA THR A 56 -0.40 -6.92 12.07
C THR A 56 -1.02 -8.02 11.22
N MET A 57 -0.23 -8.75 10.47
CA MET A 57 -0.71 -9.86 9.62
C MET A 57 -1.12 -11.09 10.41
N GLN A 58 -0.65 -11.24 11.63
CA GLN A 58 -1.04 -12.29 12.56
C GLN A 58 -2.18 -11.91 13.50
N ALA A 59 -2.73 -10.71 13.39
CA ALA A 59 -3.75 -10.20 14.29
C ALA A 59 -5.18 -10.50 13.81
N TYR A 60 -6.14 -10.42 14.73
CA TYR A 60 -7.57 -10.39 14.39
C TYR A 60 -7.88 -9.15 13.55
N ALA A 61 -8.79 -9.28 12.58
CA ALA A 61 -9.24 -8.14 11.79
C ALA A 61 -10.14 -7.19 12.63
N HIS A 62 -10.89 -7.73 13.60
CA HIS A 62 -11.72 -6.97 14.54
C HIS A 62 -12.02 -7.78 15.81
N PHE A 63 -12.48 -7.12 16.86
CA PHE A 63 -12.76 -7.75 18.16
C PHE A 63 -13.78 -8.90 18.08
N GLY A 64 -14.79 -8.82 17.23
CA GLY A 64 -15.79 -9.87 17.07
C GLY A 64 -15.22 -11.22 16.59
N GLU A 65 -14.09 -11.22 15.90
CA GLU A 65 -13.39 -12.47 15.55
C GLU A 65 -12.77 -13.13 16.79
N GLN A 66 -12.24 -12.33 17.70
CA GLN A 66 -11.72 -12.84 18.98
C GLN A 66 -12.82 -13.40 19.85
N GLU A 67 -13.94 -12.69 19.96
CA GLU A 67 -15.11 -13.12 20.74
C GLU A 67 -15.75 -14.39 20.17
N ALA A 68 -15.75 -14.57 18.87
CA ALA A 68 -16.27 -15.77 18.20
C ALA A 68 -15.45 -17.04 18.47
N GLY A 69 -14.23 -16.92 19.03
CA GLY A 69 -13.37 -18.05 19.37
C GLY A 69 -12.87 -18.87 18.15
N THR A 70 -12.91 -18.29 16.95
CA THR A 70 -12.50 -18.96 15.70
C THR A 70 -10.97 -19.05 15.52
N GLY A 71 -10.20 -18.49 16.46
CA GLY A 71 -8.75 -18.35 16.36
C GLY A 71 -8.33 -17.25 15.38
N MET A 72 -7.04 -16.94 15.37
CA MET A 72 -6.48 -15.99 14.42
C MET A 72 -6.50 -16.57 13.01
N GLN A 73 -7.14 -15.85 12.10
CA GLN A 73 -7.19 -16.20 10.68
C GLN A 73 -6.27 -15.28 9.88
N THR A 74 -5.64 -15.81 8.84
CA THR A 74 -4.87 -15.00 7.90
C THR A 74 -5.78 -14.09 7.08
N PHE A 75 -5.24 -12.99 6.56
CA PHE A 75 -5.93 -12.17 5.58
C PHE A 75 -5.97 -12.89 4.23
N ASP A 76 -7.06 -12.71 3.48
CA ASP A 76 -7.21 -13.25 2.12
C ASP A 76 -6.41 -12.44 1.10
N ALA A 77 -6.25 -11.15 1.38
CA ALA A 77 -5.54 -10.22 0.50
C ALA A 77 -4.93 -9.06 1.29
N VAL A 78 -3.87 -8.49 0.73
CA VAL A 78 -3.27 -7.23 1.15
C VAL A 78 -3.43 -6.21 0.03
N VAL A 79 -3.93 -5.01 0.37
CA VAL A 79 -3.95 -3.84 -0.50
C VAL A 79 -3.03 -2.79 0.11
N HIS A 80 -1.90 -2.53 -0.54
CA HIS A 80 -0.85 -1.66 -0.04
C HIS A 80 -0.83 -0.33 -0.81
N PHE A 81 -1.44 0.71 -0.22
CA PHE A 81 -1.49 2.06 -0.77
C PHE A 81 -0.70 3.07 0.06
N ALA A 82 -0.15 2.64 1.19
CA ALA A 82 0.68 3.50 2.02
C ALA A 82 1.96 3.89 1.29
N ALA A 83 2.22 5.17 1.20
CA ALA A 83 3.43 5.73 0.63
C ALA A 83 3.59 7.20 1.03
N MET A 84 4.83 7.70 1.00
CA MET A 84 5.07 9.13 0.76
C MET A 84 4.70 9.39 -0.70
N ALA A 85 3.50 9.93 -0.93
CA ALA A 85 2.80 9.87 -2.22
C ALA A 85 3.32 10.88 -3.26
N ARG A 86 4.40 11.58 -2.98
CA ARG A 86 5.13 12.49 -3.87
C ARG A 86 6.42 12.98 -3.21
N ILE A 87 7.29 13.60 -3.99
CA ILE A 87 8.42 14.40 -3.48
C ILE A 87 7.93 15.61 -2.67
N LEU A 88 8.83 16.25 -1.95
CA LEU A 88 8.59 17.49 -1.17
C LEU A 88 7.60 17.32 0.02
N ILE A 89 7.38 16.10 0.50
CA ILE A 89 6.69 15.83 1.78
C ILE A 89 7.74 15.64 2.88
N VAL A 90 8.78 14.86 2.57
CA VAL A 90 9.95 14.60 3.40
C VAL A 90 11.20 14.69 2.51
N PRO A 91 12.42 14.72 3.07
CA PRO A 91 13.64 14.64 2.24
C PRO A 91 13.63 13.44 1.29
N ASP A 92 14.21 13.58 0.13
CA ASP A 92 14.16 12.58 -0.95
C ASP A 92 14.62 11.19 -0.51
N VAL A 93 15.72 11.10 0.23
CA VAL A 93 16.21 9.82 0.77
C VAL A 93 15.19 9.16 1.66
N GLU A 94 14.42 9.92 2.43
CA GLU A 94 13.35 9.39 3.28
C GLU A 94 12.14 8.96 2.47
N THR A 95 11.79 9.68 1.41
CA THR A 95 10.74 9.25 0.46
C THR A 95 11.07 7.87 -0.11
N TYR A 96 12.31 7.69 -0.59
CA TYR A 96 12.76 6.40 -1.13
C TYR A 96 12.77 5.31 -0.05
N ARG A 97 13.39 5.58 1.10
CA ARG A 97 13.51 4.62 2.20
C ARG A 97 12.14 4.14 2.69
N ILE A 98 11.23 5.08 2.96
CA ILE A 98 9.90 4.74 3.47
C ILE A 98 9.13 3.90 2.43
N ASN A 99 9.10 4.32 1.18
CA ASN A 99 8.31 3.64 0.15
C ASN A 99 8.84 2.24 -0.18
N VAL A 100 10.15 2.09 -0.33
CA VAL A 100 10.75 0.80 -0.67
C VAL A 100 10.70 -0.16 0.52
N LEU A 101 11.11 0.32 1.72
CA LEU A 101 11.14 -0.54 2.91
C LEU A 101 9.74 -0.98 3.34
N SER A 102 8.75 -0.08 3.31
CA SER A 102 7.38 -0.45 3.66
C SER A 102 6.79 -1.47 2.69
N THR A 103 7.01 -1.30 1.38
CA THR A 103 6.56 -2.27 0.37
C THR A 103 7.24 -3.62 0.56
N TYR A 104 8.56 -3.63 0.75
CA TYR A 104 9.31 -4.86 1.03
C TYR A 104 8.77 -5.59 2.26
N ASN A 105 8.62 -4.90 3.39
CA ASN A 105 8.12 -5.48 4.63
C ASN A 105 6.71 -6.07 4.47
N VAL A 106 5.83 -5.37 3.74
CA VAL A 106 4.46 -5.83 3.49
C VAL A 106 4.47 -7.08 2.60
N ILE A 107 5.25 -7.10 1.52
CA ILE A 107 5.34 -8.25 0.62
C ILE A 107 5.95 -9.44 1.35
N ASP A 108 7.10 -9.28 2.03
CA ASP A 108 7.78 -10.35 2.75
C ASP A 108 6.88 -10.98 3.81
N ALA A 109 6.22 -10.15 4.62
CA ALA A 109 5.30 -10.65 5.66
C ALA A 109 4.09 -11.38 5.02
N ALA A 110 3.50 -10.83 3.96
CA ALA A 110 2.37 -11.45 3.29
C ALA A 110 2.73 -12.83 2.70
N LEU A 111 3.88 -12.93 2.04
CA LEU A 111 4.39 -14.19 1.49
C LEU A 111 4.64 -15.23 2.58
N ARG A 112 5.29 -14.84 3.68
CA ARG A 112 5.55 -15.75 4.83
C ARG A 112 4.28 -16.21 5.52
N MET A 113 3.22 -15.39 5.50
CA MET A 113 1.89 -15.76 6.02
C MET A 113 1.04 -16.52 5.01
N GLY A 114 1.53 -16.81 3.82
CA GLY A 114 0.81 -17.55 2.78
C GLY A 114 -0.28 -16.73 2.09
N ILE A 115 -0.27 -15.41 2.21
CA ILE A 115 -1.23 -14.53 1.54
C ILE A 115 -0.82 -14.39 0.06
N LYS A 116 -1.68 -14.91 -0.83
CA LYS A 116 -1.36 -15.02 -2.26
C LYS A 116 -1.82 -13.82 -3.09
N LYS A 117 -2.64 -12.95 -2.53
CA LYS A 117 -3.16 -11.78 -3.24
C LYS A 117 -2.62 -10.51 -2.61
N ILE A 118 -1.67 -9.89 -3.30
CA ILE A 118 -1.08 -8.62 -2.90
C ILE A 118 -1.30 -7.64 -4.05
N ILE A 119 -1.89 -6.49 -3.74
CA ILE A 119 -2.12 -5.39 -4.67
C ILE A 119 -1.42 -4.17 -4.07
N PHE A 120 -0.53 -3.56 -4.81
CA PHE A 120 0.08 -2.30 -4.39
C PHE A 120 -0.03 -1.22 -5.48
N ALA A 121 -0.02 0.03 -5.07
CA ALA A 121 -0.15 1.15 -5.98
C ALA A 121 1.22 1.53 -6.57
N SER A 122 1.35 1.49 -7.89
CA SER A 122 2.39 2.18 -8.62
C SER A 122 1.99 3.62 -8.93
N SER A 123 2.58 4.24 -9.93
CA SER A 123 2.32 5.62 -10.29
C SER A 123 2.64 5.86 -11.77
N GLU A 124 1.91 6.76 -12.41
CA GLU A 124 2.22 7.28 -13.75
C GLU A 124 3.59 7.98 -13.83
N THR A 125 4.13 8.42 -12.69
CA THR A 125 5.44 9.05 -12.63
C THR A 125 6.58 8.10 -13.00
N VAL A 126 6.36 6.78 -12.96
CA VAL A 126 7.37 5.78 -13.37
C VAL A 126 7.78 5.93 -14.84
N TYR A 127 6.89 6.46 -15.67
CA TYR A 127 7.16 6.68 -17.10
C TYR A 127 7.96 7.95 -17.39
N GLY A 128 8.15 8.82 -16.39
CA GLY A 128 8.94 10.05 -16.50
C GLY A 128 8.34 11.12 -17.40
N ILE A 129 7.03 11.11 -17.61
CA ILE A 129 6.29 12.12 -18.39
C ILE A 129 5.59 13.17 -17.53
N CYS A 130 5.48 12.92 -16.22
CA CYS A 130 4.96 13.85 -15.22
C CYS A 130 6.11 14.42 -14.39
N PHE A 131 5.99 15.70 -14.00
CA PHE A 131 6.97 16.40 -13.12
C PHE A 131 8.38 16.45 -13.68
N TRP A 132 8.50 16.58 -14.97
CA TRP A 132 9.75 16.65 -15.72
C TRP A 132 10.21 18.09 -15.93
N ASP A 133 11.51 18.26 -16.04
CA ASP A 133 12.15 19.56 -16.39
C ASP A 133 12.05 19.78 -17.91
N GLY A 134 10.86 20.16 -18.37
CA GLY A 134 10.55 20.38 -19.79
C GLY A 134 9.50 19.41 -20.36
N PRO A 135 8.97 19.68 -21.58
CA PRO A 135 7.95 18.82 -22.20
C PRO A 135 8.56 17.49 -22.62
N LYS A 136 7.95 16.38 -22.17
CA LYS A 136 8.34 15.03 -22.55
C LYS A 136 7.12 14.25 -23.03
N ALA A 137 7.25 13.61 -24.19
CA ALA A 137 6.25 12.70 -24.70
C ALA A 137 6.55 11.26 -24.24
N PRO A 138 5.50 10.41 -24.10
CA PRO A 138 5.70 8.98 -23.92
C PRO A 138 6.37 8.38 -25.16
N ALA A 139 7.02 7.23 -25.00
CA ALA A 139 7.67 6.53 -26.11
C ALA A 139 6.66 6.07 -27.17
N TYR A 140 5.45 5.71 -26.72
CA TYR A 140 4.30 5.36 -27.58
C TYR A 140 2.98 5.52 -26.82
N LEU A 141 1.87 5.44 -27.56
CA LEU A 141 0.49 5.45 -27.03
C LEU A 141 -0.34 4.34 -27.70
N PRO A 142 -1.30 3.74 -27.00
CA PRO A 142 -1.56 3.90 -25.55
C PRO A 142 -0.38 3.39 -24.72
N ILE A 143 -0.20 3.93 -23.51
CA ILE A 143 0.77 3.40 -22.55
C ILE A 143 0.23 2.08 -22.01
N ASP A 144 1.06 1.06 -22.00
CA ASP A 144 0.80 -0.28 -21.44
C ASP A 144 1.93 -0.73 -20.50
N GLU A 145 1.89 -1.97 -20.05
CA GLU A 145 2.84 -2.53 -19.09
C GLU A 145 4.26 -2.71 -19.68
N GLU A 146 4.40 -2.71 -21.02
CA GLU A 146 5.69 -2.82 -21.72
C GLU A 146 6.35 -1.44 -21.97
N HIS A 147 5.65 -0.35 -21.61
CA HIS A 147 6.19 0.98 -21.81
C HIS A 147 7.45 1.18 -20.94
N PRO A 148 8.56 1.69 -21.49
CA PRO A 148 9.80 1.86 -20.73
C PRO A 148 9.62 2.80 -19.55
N THR A 149 10.14 2.39 -18.39
CA THR A 149 10.18 3.23 -17.18
C THR A 149 11.37 4.17 -17.24
N LEU A 150 11.16 5.44 -16.90
CA LEU A 150 12.18 6.47 -16.91
C LEU A 150 11.96 7.46 -15.74
N PRO A 151 12.08 6.99 -14.49
CA PRO A 151 11.74 7.79 -13.31
C PRO A 151 12.63 9.04 -13.23
N GLN A 152 12.03 10.18 -12.92
CA GLN A 152 12.72 11.47 -12.89
C GLN A 152 12.84 12.06 -11.49
N ASP A 153 12.20 11.48 -10.52
CA ASP A 153 12.26 11.87 -9.13
C ASP A 153 12.36 10.66 -8.20
N THR A 154 12.63 10.91 -6.94
CA THR A 154 12.84 9.89 -5.92
C THR A 154 11.57 9.09 -5.62
N TYR A 155 10.39 9.71 -5.71
CA TYR A 155 9.13 9.01 -5.58
C TYR A 155 8.93 8.01 -6.73
N ALA A 156 9.12 8.45 -7.97
CA ALA A 156 9.04 7.60 -9.16
C ALA A 156 10.07 6.44 -9.09
N MET A 157 11.32 6.73 -8.69
CA MET A 157 12.35 5.70 -8.46
C MET A 157 11.91 4.66 -7.44
N SER A 158 11.28 5.10 -6.35
CA SER A 158 10.77 4.16 -5.33
C SER A 158 9.65 3.26 -5.87
N LYS A 159 8.81 3.77 -6.76
CA LYS A 159 7.75 2.99 -7.40
C LYS A 159 8.30 1.97 -8.40
N VAL A 160 9.28 2.35 -9.23
CA VAL A 160 9.98 1.39 -10.11
C VAL A 160 10.66 0.28 -9.30
N ALA A 161 11.33 0.61 -8.20
CA ALA A 161 11.92 -0.38 -7.31
C ALA A 161 10.86 -1.34 -6.71
N ASN A 162 9.68 -0.83 -6.36
CA ASN A 162 8.58 -1.64 -5.85
C ASN A 162 7.97 -2.55 -6.92
N GLU A 163 7.91 -2.12 -8.19
CA GLU A 163 7.43 -2.96 -9.30
C GLU A 163 8.38 -4.12 -9.59
N ALA A 164 9.67 -3.96 -9.30
CA ALA A 164 10.69 -5.00 -9.49
C ALA A 164 10.74 -6.02 -8.33
N ALA A 165 10.02 -5.79 -7.23
CA ALA A 165 10.03 -6.65 -6.04
C ALA A 165 8.99 -7.77 -6.16
#